data_f3d5bef2fffa9f41aae016138fa9782f
#
_entry.id   f3d5bef2fffa9f41aae016138fa9782f
#
_cell.length_a   1.000
_cell.length_b   1.000
_cell.length_c   1.000
_cell.angle_alpha   90.00
_cell.angle_beta   90.00
_cell.angle_gamma   90.00
#
_symmetry.space_group_name_H-M   'P 1'
#
loop_
_entity.id
_entity.type
_entity.pdbx_description
1 polymer ?
#
loop_
_entity_poly.entity_id
_entity_poly.type
_entity_poly.pdbx_seq_one_letter_code
_entity_poly.pdbx_strand_id
1 'polypeptide(L)'
;MTDPFAAFRLTGRTALVTGARREIGRAIAVTLAGAGARLAVHHAGTPEEASDAAAVVAEIQEAGGEAKAFGQDFVLDDAGLHLAAAVTAWSPVNILVLNASIEMPENYRTITRERFDRQIAVNLRTTLELLQTLVPPMAERGWGRVVTIGSVQQERPHPAMLVYAGTKAAQLNWTLNLAREFGGQGVTVNNLAPGAILTARNREQMAIEGAALAARIPAGRLGTPDDLVGAALLLCSDAGRYINGTNLFVDGGRTAM
;
A
#
# COMPACT_ATOMS: atom_id res chain seq x y z
N MET A 1 12.83 -27.99 17.61
CA MET A 1 11.57 -27.63 16.92
C MET A 1 11.85 -26.40 16.06
N THR A 2 11.48 -26.42 14.80
CA THR A 2 11.58 -25.22 13.93
C THR A 2 10.56 -24.18 14.39
N ASP A 3 10.98 -22.93 14.49
CA ASP A 3 10.08 -21.80 14.84
C ASP A 3 8.98 -21.69 13.77
N PRO A 4 7.69 -21.90 14.11
CA PRO A 4 6.60 -21.86 13.14
C PRO A 4 6.39 -20.45 12.56
N PHE A 5 6.91 -19.42 13.20
CA PHE A 5 6.81 -18.03 12.74
C PHE A 5 8.05 -17.54 11.98
N ALA A 6 9.06 -18.39 11.80
CA ALA A 6 10.30 -18.00 11.11
C ALA A 6 10.05 -17.43 9.73
N ALA A 7 9.06 -17.94 8.99
CA ALA A 7 8.70 -17.47 7.64
C ALA A 7 8.10 -16.06 7.61
N PHE A 8 7.64 -15.53 8.74
CA PHE A 8 7.11 -14.16 8.86
C PHE A 8 8.16 -13.15 9.28
N ARG A 9 9.37 -13.57 9.64
CA ARG A 9 10.46 -12.66 10.05
C ARG A 9 11.03 -11.90 8.86
N LEU A 10 11.24 -10.60 9.07
CA LEU A 10 11.76 -9.67 8.06
C LEU A 10 13.13 -9.11 8.44
N THR A 11 13.83 -9.74 9.40
CA THR A 11 15.17 -9.30 9.83
C THR A 11 16.12 -9.21 8.65
N GLY A 12 16.82 -8.08 8.54
CA GLY A 12 17.74 -7.79 7.42
C GLY A 12 17.03 -7.32 6.14
N ARG A 13 15.71 -7.11 6.16
CA ARG A 13 14.93 -6.58 5.03
C ARG A 13 14.60 -5.11 5.26
N THR A 14 14.57 -4.34 4.18
CA THR A 14 14.10 -2.94 4.19
C THR A 14 12.80 -2.84 3.44
N ALA A 15 11.78 -2.27 4.07
CA ALA A 15 10.47 -2.00 3.49
C ALA A 15 10.29 -0.50 3.24
N LEU A 16 9.87 -0.14 2.03
CA LEU A 16 9.29 1.16 1.71
C LEU A 16 7.77 1.04 1.72
N VAL A 17 7.11 1.81 2.59
CA VAL A 17 5.64 1.92 2.60
C VAL A 17 5.26 3.34 2.21
N THR A 18 4.59 3.48 1.05
CA THR A 18 4.15 4.80 0.59
C THR A 18 2.88 5.26 1.33
N GLY A 19 2.80 6.53 1.72
CA GLY A 19 1.69 7.06 2.51
C GLY A 19 1.59 6.44 3.90
N ALA A 20 2.74 6.17 4.54
CA ALA A 20 2.82 5.42 5.80
C ALA A 20 2.64 6.27 7.06
N ARG A 21 2.38 7.58 6.94
CA ARG A 21 2.23 8.47 8.09
C ARG A 21 0.99 8.21 8.95
N ARG A 22 -0.04 7.56 8.40
CA ARG A 22 -1.31 7.31 9.10
C ARG A 22 -2.07 6.09 8.56
N GLU A 23 -3.12 5.69 9.28
CA GLU A 23 -4.14 4.72 8.85
C GLU A 23 -3.54 3.40 8.33
N ILE A 24 -3.99 2.91 7.18
CA ILE A 24 -3.56 1.64 6.59
C ILE A 24 -2.05 1.59 6.41
N GLY A 25 -1.45 2.66 5.87
CA GLY A 25 -0.01 2.71 5.65
C GLY A 25 0.79 2.62 6.94
N ARG A 26 0.36 3.34 8.00
CA ARG A 26 0.97 3.26 9.33
C ARG A 26 0.84 1.87 9.93
N ALA A 27 -0.37 1.30 9.92
CA ALA A 27 -0.61 -0.02 10.50
C ALA A 27 0.27 -1.10 9.84
N ILE A 28 0.40 -1.06 8.50
CA ILE A 28 1.30 -1.95 7.76
C ILE A 28 2.77 -1.67 8.13
N ALA A 29 3.21 -0.41 8.15
CA ALA A 29 4.59 -0.06 8.47
C ALA A 29 5.01 -0.55 9.87
N VAL A 30 4.19 -0.28 10.90
CA VAL A 30 4.44 -0.72 12.28
C VAL A 30 4.48 -2.26 12.36
N THR A 31 3.57 -2.94 11.66
CA THR A 31 3.54 -4.41 11.63
C THR A 31 4.80 -5.00 10.98
N LEU A 32 5.24 -4.45 9.85
CA LEU A 32 6.47 -4.92 9.19
C LEU A 32 7.71 -4.63 10.04
N ALA A 33 7.75 -3.50 10.76
CA ALA A 33 8.80 -3.21 11.73
C ALA A 33 8.80 -4.21 12.88
N GLY A 34 7.64 -4.52 13.45
CA GLY A 34 7.49 -5.55 14.49
C GLY A 34 7.94 -6.94 14.05
N ALA A 35 7.88 -7.24 12.75
CA ALA A 35 8.43 -8.45 12.15
C ALA A 35 9.95 -8.39 11.88
N GLY A 36 10.60 -7.26 12.17
CA GLY A 36 12.06 -7.07 12.07
C GLY A 36 12.54 -6.34 10.80
N ALA A 37 11.64 -5.76 10.00
CA ALA A 37 12.04 -4.95 8.85
C ALA A 37 12.53 -3.56 9.28
N ARG A 38 13.52 -3.04 8.55
CA ARG A 38 13.87 -1.61 8.54
C ARG A 38 12.83 -0.84 7.72
N LEU A 39 12.32 0.29 8.20
CA LEU A 39 11.19 1.00 7.58
C LEU A 39 11.54 2.35 6.97
N ALA A 40 11.28 2.51 5.67
CA ALA A 40 11.16 3.81 5.03
C ALA A 40 9.69 4.26 5.06
N VAL A 41 9.40 5.27 5.88
CA VAL A 41 8.06 5.82 6.11
C VAL A 41 7.87 7.01 5.18
N HIS A 42 7.11 6.84 4.09
CA HIS A 42 6.89 7.94 3.14
C HIS A 42 5.68 8.80 3.51
N HIS A 43 5.80 10.12 3.26
CA HIS A 43 4.75 11.15 3.37
C HIS A 43 4.86 12.17 2.23
N ALA A 44 3.82 12.99 1.98
CA ALA A 44 3.80 13.92 0.85
C ALA A 44 4.62 15.23 1.06
N GLY A 45 5.22 15.43 2.23
CA GLY A 45 6.21 16.49 2.44
C GLY A 45 5.69 17.77 3.08
N THR A 46 4.39 17.90 3.38
CA THR A 46 3.93 19.05 4.18
C THR A 46 4.44 18.97 5.61
N PRO A 47 4.58 20.12 6.33
CA PRO A 47 5.03 20.11 7.73
C PRO A 47 4.19 19.22 8.65
N GLU A 48 2.85 19.22 8.48
CA GLU A 48 1.94 18.35 9.22
C GLU A 48 2.22 16.87 8.95
N GLU A 49 2.35 16.50 7.68
CA GLU A 49 2.60 15.12 7.28
C GLU A 49 4.00 14.64 7.70
N ALA A 50 4.98 15.53 7.72
CA ALA A 50 6.31 15.24 8.24
C ALA A 50 6.26 14.97 9.76
N SER A 51 5.46 15.73 10.52
CA SER A 51 5.23 15.50 11.95
C SER A 51 4.56 14.15 12.21
N ASP A 52 3.50 13.82 11.44
CA ASP A 52 2.82 12.52 11.55
C ASP A 52 3.79 11.36 11.25
N ALA A 53 4.59 11.49 10.18
CA ALA A 53 5.58 10.48 9.80
C ALA A 53 6.68 10.33 10.86
N ALA A 54 7.12 11.43 11.48
CA ALA A 54 8.07 11.40 12.58
C ALA A 54 7.51 10.68 13.81
N ALA A 55 6.22 10.84 14.11
CA ALA A 55 5.56 10.09 15.19
C ALA A 55 5.55 8.57 14.91
N VAL A 56 5.31 8.14 13.67
CA VAL A 56 5.40 6.72 13.29
C VAL A 56 6.84 6.20 13.41
N VAL A 57 7.82 6.99 13.00
CA VAL A 57 9.24 6.64 13.15
C VAL A 57 9.59 6.45 14.62
N ALA A 58 9.18 7.39 15.49
CA ALA A 58 9.42 7.31 16.93
C ALA A 58 8.78 6.06 17.55
N GLU A 59 7.53 5.76 17.21
CA GLU A 59 6.83 4.55 17.66
C GLU A 59 7.60 3.26 17.30
N ILE A 60 8.10 3.17 16.07
CA ILE A 60 8.88 2.01 15.62
C ILE A 60 10.21 1.92 16.39
N GLN A 61 10.89 3.06 16.61
CA GLN A 61 12.16 3.12 17.31
C GLN A 61 12.02 2.80 18.81
N GLU A 62 10.97 3.28 19.46
CA GLU A 62 10.62 2.95 20.84
C GLU A 62 10.36 1.44 21.05
N ALA A 63 9.80 0.78 20.02
CA ALA A 63 9.64 -0.67 19.97
C ALA A 63 10.94 -1.43 19.61
N GLY A 64 12.08 -0.74 19.45
CA GLY A 64 13.38 -1.32 19.13
C GLY A 64 13.63 -1.57 17.64
N GLY A 65 12.76 -1.07 16.76
CA GLY A 65 12.91 -1.15 15.31
C GLY A 65 13.78 -0.02 14.74
N GLU A 66 14.07 -0.09 13.44
CA GLU A 66 14.80 0.95 12.72
C GLU A 66 13.87 1.56 11.64
N ALA A 67 13.68 2.88 11.68
CA ALA A 67 12.84 3.58 10.71
C ALA A 67 13.38 4.98 10.40
N LYS A 68 13.04 5.48 9.19
CA LYS A 68 13.34 6.83 8.73
C LYS A 68 12.18 7.36 7.88
N ALA A 69 11.84 8.64 8.07
CA ALA A 69 10.84 9.34 7.26
C ALA A 69 11.46 9.89 5.96
N PHE A 70 10.65 9.85 4.88
CA PHE A 70 11.02 10.36 3.56
C PHE A 70 9.85 11.16 3.00
N GLY A 71 10.07 12.47 2.77
CA GLY A 71 9.08 13.39 2.21
C GLY A 71 9.19 13.49 0.70
N GLN A 72 8.10 13.21 -0.04
CA GLN A 72 8.03 13.42 -1.48
C GLN A 72 6.57 13.58 -1.93
N ASP A 73 6.22 14.74 -2.52
CA ASP A 73 4.88 14.92 -3.09
C ASP A 73 4.76 14.20 -4.45
N PHE A 74 3.85 13.25 -4.53
CA PHE A 74 3.61 12.44 -5.73
C PHE A 74 2.87 13.17 -6.87
N VAL A 75 2.45 14.39 -6.64
CA VAL A 75 1.94 15.27 -7.71
C VAL A 75 3.08 15.77 -8.61
N LEU A 76 4.28 15.91 -8.05
CA LEU A 76 5.46 16.41 -8.75
C LEU A 76 5.96 15.38 -9.79
N ASP A 77 6.63 15.89 -10.81
CA ASP A 77 7.27 15.04 -11.81
C ASP A 77 8.48 14.30 -11.20
N ASP A 78 8.75 13.11 -11.72
CA ASP A 78 9.85 12.23 -11.28
C ASP A 78 9.83 11.89 -9.77
N ALA A 79 8.66 12.07 -9.12
CA ALA A 79 8.53 11.90 -7.67
C ALA A 79 8.90 10.49 -7.20
N GLY A 80 8.52 9.46 -7.96
CA GLY A 80 8.87 8.08 -7.68
C GLY A 80 10.37 7.82 -7.81
N LEU A 81 11.02 8.43 -8.81
CA LEU A 81 12.46 8.33 -9.02
C LEU A 81 13.23 8.99 -7.86
N HIS A 82 12.82 10.19 -7.45
CA HIS A 82 13.44 10.90 -6.33
C HIS A 82 13.29 10.14 -5.01
N LEU A 83 12.09 9.63 -4.71
CA LEU A 83 11.86 8.82 -3.51
C LEU A 83 12.69 7.53 -3.53
N ALA A 84 12.69 6.81 -4.66
CA ALA A 84 13.46 5.58 -4.80
C ALA A 84 14.96 5.82 -4.59
N ALA A 85 15.51 6.89 -5.17
CA ALA A 85 16.91 7.28 -4.98
C ALA A 85 17.23 7.60 -3.53
N ALA A 86 16.40 8.42 -2.85
CA ALA A 86 16.60 8.81 -1.46
C ALA A 86 16.55 7.59 -0.50
N VAL A 87 15.59 6.69 -0.72
CA VAL A 87 15.46 5.48 0.12
C VAL A 87 16.59 4.51 -0.15
N THR A 88 16.96 4.27 -1.41
CA THR A 88 18.04 3.35 -1.78
C THR A 88 19.40 3.82 -1.29
N ALA A 89 19.65 5.14 -1.24
CA ALA A 89 20.86 5.71 -0.64
C ALA A 89 20.95 5.44 0.88
N TRP A 90 19.82 5.28 1.56
CA TRP A 90 19.79 4.88 2.97
C TRP A 90 19.89 3.37 3.14
N SER A 91 19.13 2.59 2.37
CA SER A 91 19.17 1.13 2.42
C SER A 91 18.51 0.51 1.16
N PRO A 92 19.07 -0.59 0.62
CA PRO A 92 18.46 -1.31 -0.50
C PRO A 92 17.05 -1.80 -0.15
N VAL A 93 16.06 -1.44 -0.97
CA VAL A 93 14.66 -1.84 -0.76
C VAL A 93 14.47 -3.32 -1.13
N ASN A 94 13.85 -4.08 -0.24
CA ASN A 94 13.47 -5.48 -0.43
C ASN A 94 11.94 -5.65 -0.53
N ILE A 95 11.19 -4.77 0.16
CA ILE A 95 9.74 -4.81 0.25
C ILE A 95 9.22 -3.45 -0.18
N LEU A 96 8.29 -3.43 -1.15
CA LEU A 96 7.63 -2.23 -1.64
C LEU A 96 6.13 -2.35 -1.42
N VAL A 97 5.57 -1.51 -0.52
CA VAL A 97 4.13 -1.40 -0.31
C VAL A 97 3.63 -0.09 -0.92
N LEU A 98 2.91 -0.20 -2.02
CA LEU A 98 2.33 0.90 -2.79
C LEU A 98 0.94 1.24 -2.23
N ASN A 99 0.92 1.99 -1.11
CA ASN A 99 -0.29 2.35 -0.38
C ASN A 99 -0.76 3.79 -0.66
N ALA A 100 0.14 4.72 -0.93
CA ALA A 100 -0.24 6.11 -1.20
C ALA A 100 -1.22 6.20 -2.37
N SER A 101 -2.33 6.88 -2.13
CA SER A 101 -3.31 7.17 -3.16
C SER A 101 -4.21 8.34 -2.76
N ILE A 102 -4.75 9.01 -3.75
CA ILE A 102 -5.84 9.98 -3.60
C ILE A 102 -7.09 9.45 -4.29
N GLU A 103 -8.23 9.73 -3.67
CA GLU A 103 -9.53 9.52 -4.27
C GLU A 103 -10.29 10.84 -4.26
N MET A 104 -10.94 11.15 -5.36
CA MET A 104 -11.67 12.40 -5.56
C MET A 104 -13.05 12.06 -6.11
N PRO A 105 -14.03 11.78 -5.21
CA PRO A 105 -15.39 11.42 -5.61
C PRO A 105 -16.05 12.57 -6.37
N GLU A 106 -16.56 12.30 -7.57
CA GLU A 106 -17.25 13.29 -8.38
C GLU A 106 -18.06 12.66 -9.52
N ASN A 107 -19.01 13.41 -10.08
CA ASN A 107 -19.74 12.99 -11.27
C ASN A 107 -18.79 13.01 -12.47
N TYR A 108 -18.81 11.94 -13.29
CA TYR A 108 -17.90 11.81 -14.45
C TYR A 108 -18.00 12.99 -15.44
N ARG A 109 -19.16 13.66 -15.51
CA ARG A 109 -19.37 14.81 -16.42
C ARG A 109 -18.66 16.08 -15.97
N THR A 110 -18.26 16.17 -14.71
CA THR A 110 -17.64 17.36 -14.11
C THR A 110 -16.17 17.17 -13.79
N ILE A 111 -15.58 16.00 -14.13
CA ILE A 111 -14.18 15.72 -13.92
C ILE A 111 -13.33 16.72 -14.73
N THR A 112 -12.59 17.56 -14.02
CA THR A 112 -11.66 18.49 -14.66
C THR A 112 -10.35 17.77 -15.02
N ARG A 113 -9.65 18.30 -16.02
CA ARG A 113 -8.33 17.78 -16.40
C ARG A 113 -7.36 17.80 -15.22
N GLU A 114 -7.33 18.89 -14.44
CA GLU A 114 -6.47 19.03 -13.27
C GLU A 114 -6.71 17.90 -12.25
N ARG A 115 -7.98 17.63 -11.91
CA ARG A 115 -8.34 16.56 -10.95
C ARG A 115 -8.01 15.18 -11.49
N PHE A 116 -8.22 14.97 -12.80
CA PHE A 116 -7.82 13.74 -13.47
C PHE A 116 -6.31 13.56 -13.42
N ASP A 117 -5.53 14.54 -13.89
CA ASP A 117 -4.08 14.48 -13.97
C ASP A 117 -3.45 14.28 -12.58
N ARG A 118 -4.02 14.92 -11.54
CA ARG A 118 -3.57 14.73 -10.15
C ARG A 118 -3.77 13.29 -9.66
N GLN A 119 -4.93 12.66 -9.94
CA GLN A 119 -5.15 11.26 -9.58
C GLN A 119 -4.22 10.31 -10.37
N ILE A 120 -3.99 10.59 -11.65
CA ILE A 120 -3.04 9.82 -12.47
C ILE A 120 -1.61 9.97 -11.95
N ALA A 121 -1.17 11.18 -11.61
CA ALA A 121 0.16 11.43 -11.08
C ALA A 121 0.41 10.60 -9.81
N VAL A 122 -0.47 10.73 -8.80
CA VAL A 122 -0.28 10.09 -7.50
C VAL A 122 -0.51 8.58 -7.57
N ASN A 123 -1.58 8.13 -8.25
CA ASN A 123 -1.98 6.73 -8.19
C ASN A 123 -1.29 5.84 -9.22
N LEU A 124 -0.89 6.38 -10.39
CA LEU A 124 -0.31 5.59 -11.48
C LEU A 124 1.11 5.98 -11.82
N ARG A 125 1.37 7.24 -12.23
CA ARG A 125 2.70 7.66 -12.69
C ARG A 125 3.77 7.31 -11.64
N THR A 126 3.61 7.78 -10.41
CA THR A 126 4.58 7.50 -9.34
C THR A 126 4.65 6.01 -8.98
N THR A 127 3.53 5.29 -9.05
CA THR A 127 3.53 3.82 -8.88
C THR A 127 4.43 3.16 -9.93
N LEU A 128 4.30 3.55 -11.21
CA LEU A 128 5.13 3.01 -12.29
C LEU A 128 6.62 3.34 -12.10
N GLU A 129 6.94 4.59 -11.77
CA GLU A 129 8.32 5.04 -11.51
C GLU A 129 8.98 4.22 -10.40
N LEU A 130 8.27 3.98 -9.29
CA LEU A 130 8.75 3.16 -8.17
C LEU A 130 8.96 1.70 -8.57
N LEU A 131 8.02 1.12 -9.36
CA LEU A 131 8.13 -0.25 -9.85
C LEU A 131 9.34 -0.40 -10.78
N GLN A 132 9.50 0.51 -11.75
CA GLN A 132 10.62 0.49 -12.70
C GLN A 132 11.98 0.63 -12.02
N THR A 133 12.06 1.41 -10.94
CA THR A 133 13.33 1.68 -10.26
C THR A 133 13.69 0.61 -9.23
N LEU A 134 12.70 0.06 -8.50
CA LEU A 134 12.97 -0.77 -7.33
C LEU A 134 12.83 -2.28 -7.60
N VAL A 135 12.00 -2.70 -8.57
CA VAL A 135 11.78 -4.14 -8.84
C VAL A 135 12.97 -4.82 -9.51
N PRO A 136 13.61 -4.26 -10.56
CA PRO A 136 14.77 -4.91 -11.18
C PRO A 136 15.91 -5.21 -10.20
N PRO A 137 16.35 -4.29 -9.32
CA PRO A 137 17.36 -4.61 -8.32
C PRO A 137 16.92 -5.67 -7.29
N MET A 138 15.61 -5.80 -6.99
CA MET A 138 15.11 -6.92 -6.17
C MET A 138 15.32 -8.26 -6.89
N ALA A 139 14.99 -8.31 -8.18
CA ALA A 139 15.16 -9.50 -9.02
C ALA A 139 16.64 -9.91 -9.15
N GLU A 140 17.54 -8.95 -9.36
CA GLU A 140 19.00 -9.19 -9.38
C GLU A 140 19.51 -9.81 -8.07
N ARG A 141 18.93 -9.43 -6.93
CA ARG A 141 19.26 -10.01 -5.61
C ARG A 141 18.52 -11.33 -5.32
N GLY A 142 17.65 -11.80 -6.22
CA GLY A 142 16.90 -13.04 -6.08
C GLY A 142 15.83 -13.03 -4.99
N TRP A 143 15.42 -11.83 -4.49
CA TRP A 143 14.39 -11.70 -3.47
C TRP A 143 13.71 -10.34 -3.51
N GLY A 144 12.39 -10.31 -3.56
CA GLY A 144 11.59 -9.11 -3.49
C GLY A 144 10.12 -9.40 -3.15
N ARG A 145 9.47 -8.42 -2.51
CA ARG A 145 8.03 -8.47 -2.22
C ARG A 145 7.42 -7.12 -2.60
N VAL A 146 6.48 -7.15 -3.51
CA VAL A 146 5.73 -5.96 -3.94
C VAL A 146 4.25 -6.18 -3.64
N VAL A 147 3.67 -5.23 -2.91
CA VAL A 147 2.24 -5.25 -2.57
C VAL A 147 1.62 -3.91 -2.97
N THR A 148 0.66 -3.95 -3.90
CA THR A 148 -0.19 -2.79 -4.18
C THR A 148 -1.40 -2.81 -3.25
N ILE A 149 -1.73 -1.67 -2.65
CA ILE A 149 -2.99 -1.53 -1.91
C ILE A 149 -4.07 -1.10 -2.91
N GLY A 150 -4.84 -2.10 -3.33
CA GLY A 150 -5.96 -1.94 -4.26
C GLY A 150 -7.21 -1.40 -3.60
N SER A 151 -8.34 -1.84 -4.11
CA SER A 151 -9.67 -1.52 -3.56
C SER A 151 -10.71 -2.48 -4.14
N VAL A 152 -11.77 -2.77 -3.41
CA VAL A 152 -12.97 -3.42 -3.98
C VAL A 152 -13.55 -2.63 -5.18
N GLN A 153 -13.23 -1.35 -5.30
CA GLN A 153 -13.65 -0.47 -6.41
C GLN A 153 -13.10 -0.92 -7.77
N GLN A 154 -12.01 -1.69 -7.80
CA GLN A 154 -11.44 -2.22 -9.05
C GLN A 154 -12.34 -3.26 -9.73
N GLU A 155 -13.22 -3.92 -8.99
CA GLU A 155 -14.18 -4.92 -9.49
C GLU A 155 -15.63 -4.50 -9.30
N ARG A 156 -15.92 -3.72 -8.25
CA ARG A 156 -17.26 -3.22 -7.93
C ARG A 156 -17.23 -1.68 -7.81
N PRO A 157 -17.06 -0.98 -8.93
CA PRO A 157 -16.89 0.47 -8.93
C PRO A 157 -18.16 1.20 -8.50
N HIS A 158 -17.99 2.27 -7.74
CA HIS A 158 -19.05 3.22 -7.45
C HIS A 158 -19.05 4.33 -8.52
N PRO A 159 -20.23 4.77 -9.03
CA PRO A 159 -20.29 5.76 -10.11
C PRO A 159 -19.51 7.05 -9.87
N ALA A 160 -19.42 7.53 -8.62
CA ALA A 160 -18.66 8.72 -8.27
C ALA A 160 -17.13 8.48 -8.21
N MET A 161 -16.67 7.25 -8.42
CA MET A 161 -15.24 6.86 -8.26
C MET A 161 -14.58 6.50 -9.60
N LEU A 162 -15.08 7.02 -10.72
CA LEU A 162 -14.67 6.59 -12.05
C LEU A 162 -13.13 6.56 -12.23
N VAL A 163 -12.46 7.67 -11.94
CA VAL A 163 -11.00 7.77 -12.13
C VAL A 163 -10.27 6.91 -11.11
N TYR A 164 -10.62 7.03 -9.82
CA TYR A 164 -10.01 6.24 -8.75
C TYR A 164 -10.13 4.73 -9.02
N ALA A 165 -11.33 4.24 -9.31
CA ALA A 165 -11.58 2.83 -9.62
C ALA A 165 -10.74 2.37 -10.82
N GLY A 166 -10.67 3.21 -11.88
CA GLY A 166 -9.82 2.97 -13.05
C GLY A 166 -8.34 2.87 -12.68
N THR A 167 -7.83 3.74 -11.80
CA THR A 167 -6.43 3.66 -11.36
C THR A 167 -6.15 2.37 -10.56
N LYS A 168 -7.10 1.93 -9.72
CA LYS A 168 -6.96 0.68 -8.96
C LYS A 168 -7.04 -0.56 -9.84
N ALA A 169 -7.88 -0.56 -10.87
CA ALA A 169 -7.92 -1.62 -11.89
C ALA A 169 -6.62 -1.69 -12.70
N ALA A 170 -6.04 -0.55 -13.06
CA ALA A 170 -4.73 -0.50 -13.73
C ALA A 170 -3.62 -1.06 -12.85
N GLN A 171 -3.56 -0.70 -11.56
CA GLN A 171 -2.58 -1.25 -10.61
C GLN A 171 -2.71 -2.76 -10.47
N LEU A 172 -3.92 -3.32 -10.42
CA LEU A 172 -4.14 -4.77 -10.42
C LEU A 172 -3.59 -5.42 -11.71
N ASN A 173 -3.88 -4.83 -12.87
CA ASN A 173 -3.35 -5.36 -14.14
C ASN A 173 -1.82 -5.37 -14.16
N TRP A 174 -1.16 -4.30 -13.68
CA TRP A 174 0.31 -4.24 -13.58
C TRP A 174 0.85 -5.29 -12.61
N THR A 175 0.17 -5.51 -11.47
CA THR A 175 0.49 -6.59 -10.53
C THR A 175 0.58 -7.94 -11.23
N LEU A 176 -0.43 -8.28 -12.04
CA LEU A 176 -0.50 -9.54 -12.76
C LEU A 176 0.63 -9.67 -13.81
N ASN A 177 0.94 -8.58 -14.52
CA ASN A 177 2.02 -8.56 -15.52
C ASN A 177 3.38 -8.77 -14.86
N LEU A 178 3.70 -7.98 -13.83
CA LEU A 178 4.99 -8.06 -13.14
C LEU A 178 5.18 -9.37 -12.38
N ALA A 179 4.11 -9.94 -11.82
CA ALA A 179 4.16 -11.26 -11.18
C ALA A 179 4.60 -12.35 -12.17
N ARG A 180 4.17 -12.26 -13.43
CA ARG A 180 4.59 -13.19 -14.49
C ARG A 180 6.03 -12.95 -14.95
N GLU A 181 6.44 -11.69 -15.03
CA GLU A 181 7.77 -11.31 -15.50
C GLU A 181 8.86 -11.68 -14.48
N PHE A 182 8.64 -11.37 -13.20
CA PHE A 182 9.67 -11.48 -12.16
C PHE A 182 9.54 -12.68 -11.23
N GLY A 183 8.47 -13.49 -11.35
CA GLY A 183 8.23 -14.63 -10.46
C GLY A 183 9.36 -15.66 -10.43
N GLY A 184 9.97 -15.96 -11.58
CA GLY A 184 11.13 -16.85 -11.68
C GLY A 184 12.44 -16.28 -11.12
N GLN A 185 12.45 -15.00 -10.73
CA GLN A 185 13.60 -14.27 -10.21
C GLN A 185 13.48 -14.00 -8.70
N GLY A 186 12.59 -14.71 -8.00
CA GLY A 186 12.42 -14.60 -6.55
C GLY A 186 11.61 -13.40 -6.07
N VAL A 187 10.96 -12.64 -6.98
CA VAL A 187 10.09 -11.51 -6.65
C VAL A 187 8.63 -11.93 -6.75
N THR A 188 7.85 -11.64 -5.71
CA THR A 188 6.38 -11.77 -5.78
C THR A 188 5.74 -10.39 -5.86
N VAL A 189 4.71 -10.27 -6.68
CA VAL A 189 3.94 -9.02 -6.86
C VAL A 189 2.46 -9.34 -6.67
N ASN A 190 1.84 -8.75 -5.65
CA ASN A 190 0.46 -9.05 -5.25
C ASN A 190 -0.34 -7.77 -5.01
N ASN A 191 -1.66 -7.89 -5.12
CA ASN A 191 -2.59 -6.83 -4.78
C ASN A 191 -3.39 -7.22 -3.53
N LEU A 192 -3.39 -6.33 -2.53
CA LEU A 192 -4.23 -6.41 -1.35
C LEU A 192 -5.37 -5.42 -1.51
N ALA A 193 -6.60 -5.91 -1.64
CA ALA A 193 -7.78 -5.11 -1.94
C ALA A 193 -8.68 -4.93 -0.72
N PRO A 194 -8.59 -3.79 -0.01
CA PRO A 194 -9.46 -3.49 1.13
C PRO A 194 -10.91 -3.31 0.72
N GLY A 195 -11.80 -3.70 1.63
CA GLY A 195 -13.22 -3.32 1.62
C GLY A 195 -13.46 -1.90 2.12
N ALA A 196 -14.58 -1.72 2.83
CA ALA A 196 -14.90 -0.47 3.50
C ALA A 196 -14.14 -0.39 4.83
N ILE A 197 -13.00 0.29 4.83
CA ILE A 197 -12.16 0.50 6.01
C ILE A 197 -12.46 1.87 6.61
N LEU A 198 -12.73 1.92 7.92
CA LEU A 198 -12.92 3.17 8.64
C LEU A 198 -11.56 3.86 8.82
N THR A 199 -11.47 5.08 8.31
CA THR A 199 -10.28 5.93 8.37
C THR A 199 -10.67 7.36 8.67
N ALA A 200 -9.72 8.23 9.05
CA ALA A 200 -10.00 9.66 9.25
C ALA A 200 -10.59 10.32 8.00
N ARG A 201 -10.18 9.86 6.80
CA ARG A 201 -10.68 10.39 5.51
C ARG A 201 -12.19 10.25 5.35
N ASN A 202 -12.78 9.14 5.79
CA ASN A 202 -14.21 8.83 5.60
C ASN A 202 -15.03 8.85 6.89
N ARG A 203 -14.45 9.27 8.01
CA ARG A 203 -15.08 9.20 9.34
C ARG A 203 -16.42 9.93 9.39
N GLU A 204 -16.49 11.14 8.86
CA GLU A 204 -17.73 11.95 8.85
C GLU A 204 -18.83 11.29 8.00
N GLN A 205 -18.49 10.81 6.81
CA GLN A 205 -19.41 10.09 5.96
C GLN A 205 -19.87 8.78 6.64
N MET A 206 -18.94 8.04 7.25
CA MET A 206 -19.25 6.78 7.92
C MET A 206 -20.02 6.98 9.23
N ALA A 207 -19.99 8.14 9.85
CA ALA A 207 -20.87 8.47 10.97
C ALA A 207 -22.36 8.51 10.54
N ILE A 208 -22.64 8.84 9.27
CA ILE A 208 -23.99 8.91 8.71
C ILE A 208 -24.38 7.58 8.04
N GLU A 209 -23.54 7.05 7.19
CA GLU A 209 -23.87 5.92 6.30
C GLU A 209 -23.30 4.58 6.81
N GLY A 210 -22.41 4.59 7.79
CA GLY A 210 -21.61 3.44 8.19
C GLY A 210 -22.45 2.26 8.69
N ALA A 211 -23.52 2.51 9.45
CA ALA A 211 -24.41 1.45 9.95
C ALA A 211 -25.14 0.73 8.80
N ALA A 212 -25.66 1.48 7.84
CA ALA A 212 -26.33 0.92 6.67
C ALA A 212 -25.35 0.16 5.75
N LEU A 213 -24.11 0.66 5.62
CA LEU A 213 -23.06 0.00 4.87
C LEU A 213 -22.60 -1.28 5.57
N ALA A 214 -22.39 -1.24 6.90
CA ALA A 214 -22.01 -2.40 7.70
C ALA A 214 -23.03 -3.54 7.62
N ALA A 215 -24.33 -3.21 7.64
CA ALA A 215 -25.41 -4.20 7.48
C ALA A 215 -25.40 -4.94 6.11
N ARG A 216 -24.71 -4.38 5.12
CA ARG A 216 -24.54 -4.97 3.78
C ARG A 216 -23.23 -5.74 3.63
N ILE A 217 -22.38 -5.76 4.64
CA ILE A 217 -21.13 -6.52 4.67
C ILE A 217 -21.39 -7.82 5.44
N PRO A 218 -21.08 -9.00 4.91
CA PRO A 218 -21.31 -10.26 5.63
C PRO A 218 -20.71 -10.32 7.03
N ALA A 219 -19.53 -9.68 7.25
CA ALA A 219 -18.93 -9.58 8.56
C ALA A 219 -19.68 -8.66 9.54
N GLY A 220 -20.73 -7.95 9.12
CA GLY A 220 -21.59 -7.11 9.95
C GLY A 220 -20.94 -5.81 10.44
N ARG A 221 -19.77 -5.45 9.94
CA ARG A 221 -19.02 -4.26 10.37
C ARG A 221 -18.18 -3.66 9.25
N LEU A 222 -17.78 -2.41 9.44
CA LEU A 222 -16.68 -1.83 8.68
C LEU A 222 -15.35 -2.46 9.16
N GLY A 223 -14.39 -2.54 8.27
CA GLY A 223 -13.02 -2.90 8.63
C GLY A 223 -12.28 -1.75 9.29
N THR A 224 -11.13 -2.08 9.88
CA THR A 224 -10.15 -1.15 10.42
C THR A 224 -8.80 -1.36 9.73
N PRO A 225 -7.83 -0.43 9.82
CA PRO A 225 -6.48 -0.66 9.32
C PRO A 225 -5.86 -1.97 9.82
N ASP A 226 -6.14 -2.38 11.05
CA ASP A 226 -5.60 -3.60 11.67
C ASP A 226 -6.13 -4.89 11.02
N ASP A 227 -7.28 -4.85 10.37
CA ASP A 227 -7.79 -6.01 9.62
C ASP A 227 -6.92 -6.38 8.40
N LEU A 228 -6.06 -5.45 7.95
CA LEU A 228 -5.22 -5.62 6.76
C LEU A 228 -3.81 -6.13 7.08
N VAL A 229 -3.33 -5.92 8.31
CA VAL A 229 -1.90 -6.10 8.62
C VAL A 229 -1.43 -7.55 8.52
N GLY A 230 -2.28 -8.51 8.90
CA GLY A 230 -1.96 -9.93 8.79
C GLY A 230 -1.77 -10.38 7.34
N ALA A 231 -2.66 -9.94 6.45
CA ALA A 231 -2.56 -10.19 5.02
C ALA A 231 -1.34 -9.49 4.41
N ALA A 232 -1.07 -8.24 4.80
CA ALA A 232 0.11 -7.51 4.35
C ALA A 232 1.41 -8.21 4.78
N LEU A 233 1.52 -8.65 6.04
CA LEU A 233 2.69 -9.38 6.54
C LEU A 233 2.88 -10.71 5.79
N LEU A 234 1.80 -11.45 5.54
CA LEU A 234 1.83 -12.68 4.74
C LEU A 234 2.44 -12.41 3.36
N LEU A 235 1.94 -11.40 2.63
CA LEU A 235 2.39 -11.08 1.28
C LEU A 235 3.80 -10.47 1.23
N CYS A 236 4.25 -9.82 2.30
CA CYS A 236 5.57 -9.18 2.42
C CYS A 236 6.67 -10.11 2.95
N SER A 237 6.36 -11.35 3.33
CA SER A 237 7.30 -12.28 3.98
C SER A 237 7.52 -13.57 3.16
N ASP A 238 8.37 -14.46 3.68
CA ASP A 238 8.58 -15.78 3.09
C ASP A 238 7.39 -16.73 3.31
N ALA A 239 6.47 -16.40 4.22
CA ALA A 239 5.21 -17.12 4.36
C ALA A 239 4.36 -17.03 3.09
N GLY A 240 4.46 -15.91 2.37
CA GLY A 240 3.78 -15.67 1.09
C GLY A 240 4.60 -16.00 -0.16
N ARG A 241 5.76 -16.66 -0.06
CA ARG A 241 6.70 -16.87 -1.17
C ARG A 241 6.12 -17.60 -2.41
N TYR A 242 5.01 -18.31 -2.25
CA TYR A 242 4.32 -18.99 -3.34
C TYR A 242 2.99 -18.32 -3.74
N ILE A 243 2.69 -17.15 -3.13
CA ILE A 243 1.56 -16.30 -3.48
C ILE A 243 2.08 -15.22 -4.42
N ASN A 244 1.72 -15.30 -5.70
CA ASN A 244 2.21 -14.38 -6.72
C ASN A 244 1.11 -14.09 -7.75
N GLY A 245 0.86 -12.81 -8.06
CA GLY A 245 -0.18 -12.36 -8.98
C GLY A 245 -1.59 -12.49 -8.38
N THR A 246 -1.75 -12.52 -7.05
CA THR A 246 -3.08 -12.59 -6.45
C THR A 246 -3.73 -11.21 -6.30
N ASN A 247 -5.06 -11.20 -6.36
CA ASN A 247 -5.90 -10.13 -5.85
C ASN A 247 -6.57 -10.61 -4.56
N LEU A 248 -5.96 -10.27 -3.42
CA LEU A 248 -6.45 -10.71 -2.11
C LEU A 248 -7.41 -9.69 -1.52
N PHE A 249 -8.69 -10.02 -1.48
CA PHE A 249 -9.70 -9.20 -0.82
C PHE A 249 -9.63 -9.35 0.70
N VAL A 250 -9.61 -8.21 1.40
CA VAL A 250 -9.80 -8.12 2.86
C VAL A 250 -10.95 -7.13 3.09
N ASP A 251 -12.17 -7.62 2.98
CA ASP A 251 -13.37 -6.82 2.81
C ASP A 251 -14.58 -7.29 3.60
N GLY A 252 -14.39 -8.26 4.49
CA GLY A 252 -15.49 -8.84 5.29
C GLY A 252 -16.52 -9.62 4.47
N GLY A 253 -16.17 -10.07 3.27
CA GLY A 253 -17.05 -10.79 2.34
C GLY A 253 -17.86 -9.88 1.41
N ARG A 254 -17.59 -8.58 1.38
CA ARG A 254 -18.34 -7.61 0.57
C ARG A 254 -18.37 -7.93 -0.93
N THR A 255 -17.30 -8.49 -1.47
CA THR A 255 -17.22 -8.86 -2.89
C THR A 255 -17.75 -10.26 -3.21
N ALA A 256 -17.96 -11.09 -2.19
CA ALA A 256 -18.47 -12.45 -2.36
C ALA A 256 -19.99 -12.53 -2.58
N MET A 257 -20.70 -11.39 -2.61
CA MET A 257 -22.16 -11.29 -2.81
C MET A 257 -22.49 -10.89 -4.23
#